data_f811818c06668717d0813e39f2a646c6
#
_entry.id   f811818c06668717d0813e39f2a646c6
#
_cell.length_a   1.000
_cell.length_b   1.000
_cell.length_c   1.000
_cell.angle_alpha   90.00
_cell.angle_beta   90.00
_cell.angle_gamma   90.00
#
_symmetry.space_group_name_H-M   'P 1'
#
loop_
_entity.id
_entity.type
_entity.pdbx_description
1 polymer ?
#
loop_
_entity_poly.entity_id
_entity_poly.type
_entity_poly.pdbx_seq_one_letter_code
_entity_poly.pdbx_strand_id
1 'polypeptide(L)'
;MPLEKQREALKGGVPRYGETPADCVSRFDTSAEILKTPCGDGIMVWRRWGEGAPVLFFHGNHGSWTHWIRNISVVAERYSVFCADSPGLGDSSLPPSPYSLECIIDAFEIGIKDLISEKVPIHFVGFSYGSAIAANTALRFKERVKSLTMCASARLTATADIPRVMKSWRRASTDEDRWEAHRHNLAEMMIAKPECIDDLAVYLQSKNAPRARIRTKEFIPRDSLINALIGLRGVPMLNIWGKEDGFFRAFLESKTELIDAN
;
A
#
# COMPACT_ATOMS: atom_id res chain seq x y z
N MET A 1 -18.43 4.43 -13.66
CA MET A 1 -19.00 3.20 -14.25
C MET A 1 -20.15 2.71 -13.38
N PRO A 2 -21.28 2.17 -13.95
CA PRO A 2 -22.34 1.57 -13.15
C PRO A 2 -21.83 0.46 -12.24
N LEU A 3 -22.35 0.39 -11.01
CA LEU A 3 -21.89 -0.54 -9.97
C LEU A 3 -21.96 -2.00 -10.41
N GLU A 4 -23.00 -2.36 -11.13
CA GLU A 4 -23.19 -3.72 -11.66
C GLU A 4 -22.05 -4.15 -12.61
N LYS A 5 -21.64 -3.25 -13.50
CA LYS A 5 -20.50 -3.47 -14.40
C LYS A 5 -19.19 -3.56 -13.63
N GLN A 6 -19.04 -2.75 -12.57
CA GLN A 6 -17.89 -2.82 -11.70
C GLN A 6 -17.81 -4.17 -10.96
N ARG A 7 -18.91 -4.61 -10.36
CA ARG A 7 -19.00 -5.93 -9.71
C ARG A 7 -18.68 -7.07 -10.66
N GLU A 8 -19.17 -7.03 -11.90
CA GLU A 8 -18.87 -8.06 -12.90
C GLU A 8 -17.39 -8.08 -13.28
N ALA A 9 -16.77 -6.92 -13.44
CA ALA A 9 -15.34 -6.81 -13.70
C ALA A 9 -14.49 -7.36 -12.55
N LEU A 10 -14.94 -7.26 -11.30
CA LEU A 10 -14.23 -7.75 -10.13
C LEU A 10 -14.41 -9.24 -9.84
N LYS A 11 -15.37 -9.92 -10.47
CA LYS A 11 -15.60 -11.37 -10.31
C LYS A 11 -14.45 -12.20 -10.89
N GLY A 12 -14.30 -13.42 -10.37
CA GLY A 12 -13.30 -14.38 -10.81
C GLY A 12 -11.96 -14.23 -10.09
N GLY A 13 -10.98 -14.98 -10.52
CA GLY A 13 -9.63 -14.98 -9.90
C GLY A 13 -8.83 -13.69 -10.19
N VAL A 14 -7.71 -13.54 -9.51
CA VAL A 14 -6.75 -12.44 -9.72
C VAL A 14 -5.34 -13.05 -9.90
N PRO A 15 -4.87 -13.27 -11.16
CA PRO A 15 -5.62 -13.11 -12.41
C PRO A 15 -6.72 -14.15 -12.60
N ARG A 16 -7.62 -13.95 -13.56
CA ARG A 16 -8.55 -14.98 -14.04
C ARG A 16 -7.78 -16.06 -14.81
N TYR A 17 -8.39 -17.23 -14.95
CA TYR A 17 -7.78 -18.29 -15.79
C TYR A 17 -7.57 -17.80 -17.23
N GLY A 18 -6.35 -17.93 -17.74
CA GLY A 18 -5.95 -17.48 -19.08
C GLY A 18 -5.78 -15.96 -19.24
N GLU A 19 -5.98 -15.16 -18.21
CA GLU A 19 -5.80 -13.70 -18.25
C GLU A 19 -4.32 -13.34 -18.10
N THR A 20 -3.80 -12.48 -18.98
CA THR A 20 -2.44 -11.97 -18.81
C THR A 20 -2.36 -11.00 -17.61
N PRO A 21 -1.16 -10.81 -17.00
CA PRO A 21 -0.97 -9.79 -15.96
C PRO A 21 -1.41 -8.38 -16.40
N ALA A 22 -1.16 -8.02 -17.65
CA ALA A 22 -1.54 -6.71 -18.19
C ALA A 22 -3.06 -6.57 -18.29
N ASP A 23 -3.76 -7.60 -18.80
CA ASP A 23 -5.22 -7.59 -18.90
C ASP A 23 -5.87 -7.57 -17.52
N CYS A 24 -5.30 -8.31 -16.55
CA CYS A 24 -5.75 -8.29 -15.16
C CYS A 24 -5.69 -6.87 -14.58
N VAL A 25 -4.56 -6.18 -14.69
CA VAL A 25 -4.42 -4.80 -14.21
C VAL A 25 -5.37 -3.86 -14.95
N SER A 26 -5.47 -3.99 -16.28
CA SER A 26 -6.38 -3.18 -17.10
C SER A 26 -7.84 -3.38 -16.69
N ARG A 27 -8.27 -4.60 -16.42
CA ARG A 27 -9.63 -4.92 -15.96
C ARG A 27 -9.97 -4.22 -14.64
N PHE A 28 -9.06 -4.23 -13.68
CA PHE A 28 -9.25 -3.51 -12.41
C PHE A 28 -9.25 -2.00 -12.62
N ASP A 29 -8.28 -1.48 -13.38
CA ASP A 29 -8.13 -0.03 -13.62
C ASP A 29 -9.35 0.54 -14.36
N THR A 30 -9.80 -0.10 -15.43
CA THR A 30 -10.96 0.33 -16.21
C THR A 30 -12.28 0.14 -15.45
N SER A 31 -12.33 -0.73 -14.45
CA SER A 31 -13.49 -0.91 -13.58
C SER A 31 -13.56 0.11 -12.44
N ALA A 32 -12.47 0.81 -12.15
CA ALA A 32 -12.43 1.81 -11.09
C ALA A 32 -13.18 3.09 -11.48
N GLU A 33 -13.69 3.78 -10.49
CA GLU A 33 -13.92 5.22 -10.59
C GLU A 33 -12.60 5.94 -10.29
N ILE A 34 -12.09 6.68 -11.27
CA ILE A 34 -10.86 7.45 -11.14
C ILE A 34 -11.20 8.82 -10.56
N LEU A 35 -10.63 9.12 -9.40
CA LEU A 35 -10.80 10.38 -8.69
C LEU A 35 -9.46 11.08 -8.59
N LYS A 36 -9.46 12.41 -8.56
CA LYS A 36 -8.26 13.24 -8.52
C LYS A 36 -8.44 14.32 -7.48
N THR A 37 -7.43 14.51 -6.64
CA THR A 37 -7.41 15.55 -5.61
C THR A 37 -6.11 16.34 -5.68
N PRO A 38 -6.02 17.56 -5.11
CA PRO A 38 -4.80 18.35 -5.13
C PRO A 38 -3.61 17.65 -4.45
N CYS A 39 -2.42 17.83 -5.05
CA CYS A 39 -1.14 17.42 -4.47
C CYS A 39 -0.07 18.43 -4.91
N GLY A 40 0.16 19.48 -4.12
CA GLY A 40 0.97 20.62 -4.54
C GLY A 40 0.42 21.25 -5.81
N ASP A 41 1.30 21.46 -6.81
CA ASP A 41 0.92 21.99 -8.13
C ASP A 41 0.35 20.90 -9.06
N GLY A 42 0.23 19.67 -8.57
CA GLY A 42 -0.26 18.53 -9.33
C GLY A 42 -1.46 17.87 -8.69
N ILE A 43 -1.60 16.57 -8.98
CA ILE A 43 -2.74 15.76 -8.55
C ILE A 43 -2.29 14.49 -7.82
N MET A 44 -3.10 14.07 -6.87
CA MET A 44 -3.11 12.73 -6.29
C MET A 44 -4.21 11.92 -6.95
N VAL A 45 -3.89 10.70 -7.39
CA VAL A 45 -4.81 9.82 -8.12
C VAL A 45 -5.34 8.74 -7.20
N TRP A 46 -6.66 8.61 -7.18
CA TRP A 46 -7.40 7.63 -6.41
C TRP A 46 -8.20 6.72 -7.33
N ARG A 47 -8.40 5.51 -6.90
CA ARG A 47 -9.29 4.54 -7.52
C ARG A 47 -10.30 4.07 -6.52
N ARG A 48 -11.58 4.07 -6.91
CA ARG A 48 -12.68 3.64 -6.06
C ARG A 48 -13.44 2.48 -6.69
N TRP A 49 -13.74 1.48 -5.84
CA TRP A 49 -14.60 0.34 -6.18
C TRP A 49 -15.58 0.08 -5.04
N GLY A 50 -16.74 -0.51 -5.39
CA GLY A 50 -17.76 -0.92 -4.43
C GLY A 50 -18.52 0.24 -3.80
N GLU A 51 -19.37 -0.12 -2.86
CA GLU A 51 -20.22 0.80 -2.08
C GLU A 51 -20.21 0.41 -0.61
N GLY A 52 -20.62 1.31 0.27
CA GLY A 52 -20.70 1.10 1.70
C GLY A 52 -19.69 1.94 2.47
N ALA A 53 -19.34 1.49 3.67
CA ALA A 53 -18.38 2.20 4.51
C ALA A 53 -17.00 2.30 3.81
N PRO A 54 -16.33 3.46 3.88
CA PRO A 54 -15.05 3.65 3.21
C PRO A 54 -13.92 2.86 3.87
N VAL A 55 -13.15 2.15 3.05
CA VAL A 55 -11.88 1.52 3.40
C VAL A 55 -10.78 2.13 2.54
N LEU A 56 -9.81 2.76 3.17
CA LEU A 56 -8.67 3.37 2.50
C LEU A 56 -7.46 2.46 2.56
N PHE A 57 -6.91 2.13 1.40
CA PHE A 57 -5.72 1.32 1.24
C PHE A 57 -4.49 2.17 0.92
N PHE A 58 -3.44 2.03 1.74
CA PHE A 58 -2.16 2.71 1.61
C PHE A 58 -1.09 1.70 1.21
N HIS A 59 -0.59 1.79 0.00
CA HIS A 59 0.38 0.83 -0.55
C HIS A 59 1.79 0.99 0.03
N GLY A 60 2.60 -0.04 -0.12
CA GLY A 60 4.00 -0.05 0.28
C GLY A 60 4.90 0.80 -0.61
N ASN A 61 6.16 0.98 -0.17
CA ASN A 61 7.16 1.69 -0.94
C ASN A 61 7.40 1.03 -2.32
N HIS A 62 7.76 1.83 -3.33
CA HIS A 62 7.89 1.40 -4.72
C HIS A 62 6.65 0.71 -5.30
N GLY A 63 5.46 0.95 -4.71
CA GLY A 63 4.20 0.40 -5.13
C GLY A 63 3.24 1.43 -5.71
N SER A 64 2.02 0.98 -5.92
CA SER A 64 0.85 1.75 -6.31
C SER A 64 -0.40 1.07 -5.74
N TRP A 65 -1.58 1.53 -6.13
CA TRP A 65 -2.85 0.85 -5.84
C TRP A 65 -2.81 -0.67 -6.13
N THR A 66 -1.98 -1.10 -7.08
CA THR A 66 -1.87 -2.50 -7.49
C THR A 66 -1.31 -3.44 -6.43
N HIS A 67 -0.69 -2.93 -5.36
CA HIS A 67 -0.35 -3.77 -4.19
C HIS A 67 -1.59 -4.44 -3.57
N TRP A 68 -2.77 -3.84 -3.77
CA TRP A 68 -4.05 -4.30 -3.22
C TRP A 68 -4.92 -5.06 -4.23
N ILE A 69 -4.43 -5.30 -5.45
CA ILE A 69 -5.22 -5.86 -6.55
C ILE A 69 -5.90 -7.19 -6.17
N ARG A 70 -5.27 -8.01 -5.33
CA ARG A 70 -5.82 -9.28 -4.86
C ARG A 70 -6.85 -9.14 -3.72
N ASN A 71 -6.95 -7.95 -3.12
CA ASN A 71 -7.84 -7.68 -1.99
C ASN A 71 -9.07 -6.88 -2.42
N ILE A 72 -8.95 -6.06 -3.46
CA ILE A 72 -9.97 -5.12 -3.91
C ILE A 72 -11.31 -5.82 -4.16
N SER A 73 -11.33 -6.92 -4.93
CA SER A 73 -12.57 -7.61 -5.29
C SER A 73 -13.36 -8.07 -4.07
N VAL A 74 -12.68 -8.68 -3.10
CA VAL A 74 -13.32 -9.22 -1.89
C VAL A 74 -13.83 -8.10 -0.98
N VAL A 75 -13.02 -7.06 -0.79
CA VAL A 75 -13.41 -5.95 0.11
C VAL A 75 -14.51 -5.10 -0.53
N ALA A 76 -14.47 -4.90 -1.85
CA ALA A 76 -15.45 -4.12 -2.59
C ALA A 76 -16.87 -4.76 -2.64
N GLU A 77 -17.01 -6.02 -2.21
CA GLU A 77 -18.34 -6.64 -2.06
C GLU A 77 -19.20 -5.95 -1.00
N ARG A 78 -18.56 -5.36 0.04
CA ARG A 78 -19.24 -4.81 1.22
C ARG A 78 -18.83 -3.39 1.58
N TYR A 79 -17.75 -2.89 0.98
CA TYR A 79 -17.15 -1.60 1.33
C TYR A 79 -16.92 -0.75 0.07
N SER A 80 -16.89 0.55 0.28
CA SER A 80 -16.32 1.47 -0.71
C SER A 80 -14.81 1.50 -0.55
N VAL A 81 -14.10 0.85 -1.46
CA VAL A 81 -12.63 0.69 -1.43
C VAL A 81 -11.99 1.87 -2.13
N PHE A 82 -11.15 2.61 -1.42
CA PHE A 82 -10.33 3.69 -1.97
C PHE A 82 -8.86 3.28 -1.95
N CYS A 83 -8.23 3.21 -3.12
CA CYS A 83 -6.80 3.01 -3.26
C CYS A 83 -6.19 4.25 -3.90
N ALA A 84 -5.33 4.94 -3.16
CA ALA A 84 -4.58 6.06 -3.70
C ALA A 84 -3.17 5.63 -4.09
N ASP A 85 -2.65 6.22 -5.15
CA ASP A 85 -1.20 6.25 -5.36
C ASP A 85 -0.62 7.36 -4.49
N SER A 86 0.29 7.03 -3.58
CA SER A 86 0.92 8.01 -2.70
C SER A 86 1.69 9.06 -3.51
N PRO A 87 1.75 10.32 -3.07
CA PRO A 87 2.52 11.36 -3.75
C PRO A 87 3.94 10.91 -4.12
N GLY A 88 4.32 11.12 -5.37
CA GLY A 88 5.60 10.70 -5.94
C GLY A 88 5.70 9.23 -6.35
N LEU A 89 4.64 8.44 -6.19
CA LEU A 89 4.53 7.03 -6.57
C LEU A 89 3.36 6.83 -7.54
N GLY A 90 3.40 5.75 -8.31
CA GLY A 90 2.34 5.43 -9.26
C GLY A 90 1.96 6.59 -10.19
N ASP A 91 0.68 6.90 -10.30
CA ASP A 91 0.11 7.95 -11.18
C ASP A 91 0.05 9.33 -10.51
N SER A 92 0.29 9.43 -9.20
CA SER A 92 0.22 10.69 -8.46
C SER A 92 1.44 11.59 -8.73
N SER A 93 1.23 12.89 -8.74
CA SER A 93 2.29 13.89 -8.87
C SER A 93 3.29 13.84 -7.71
N LEU A 94 4.43 14.51 -7.85
CA LEU A 94 5.37 14.73 -6.75
C LEU A 94 4.71 15.59 -5.66
N PRO A 95 5.00 15.35 -4.39
CA PRO A 95 4.58 16.27 -3.32
C PRO A 95 5.34 17.60 -3.42
N PRO A 96 4.89 18.67 -2.73
CA PRO A 96 5.64 19.91 -2.62
C PRO A 96 7.07 19.68 -2.09
N SER A 97 8.03 20.43 -2.62
CA SER A 97 9.41 20.42 -2.13
C SER A 97 9.61 21.48 -1.04
N PRO A 98 10.41 21.21 0.01
CA PRO A 98 11.15 19.98 0.31
C PRO A 98 10.22 18.82 0.71
N TYR A 99 10.55 17.59 0.27
CA TYR A 99 9.74 16.41 0.58
C TYR A 99 9.77 16.10 2.07
N SER A 100 8.62 15.85 2.65
CA SER A 100 8.48 15.49 4.07
C SER A 100 7.31 14.51 4.26
N LEU A 101 7.26 13.87 5.41
CA LEU A 101 6.11 13.07 5.80
C LEU A 101 4.84 13.93 5.81
N GLU A 102 4.94 15.15 6.32
CA GLU A 102 3.83 16.09 6.43
C GLU A 102 3.21 16.40 5.07
N CYS A 103 4.02 16.70 4.04
CA CYS A 103 3.51 16.94 2.68
C CYS A 103 2.72 15.75 2.11
N ILE A 104 3.14 14.52 2.46
CA ILE A 104 2.40 13.31 2.06
C ILE A 104 1.07 13.23 2.81
N ILE A 105 1.08 13.42 4.12
CA ILE A 105 -0.12 13.37 4.96
C ILE A 105 -1.12 14.46 4.57
N ASP A 106 -0.66 15.68 4.30
CA ASP A 106 -1.52 16.78 3.88
C ASP A 106 -2.24 16.47 2.55
N ALA A 107 -1.56 15.85 1.58
CA ALA A 107 -2.19 15.42 0.34
C ALA A 107 -3.28 14.37 0.57
N PHE A 108 -3.04 13.41 1.47
CA PHE A 108 -4.07 12.44 1.88
C PHE A 108 -5.22 13.11 2.64
N GLU A 109 -4.92 14.04 3.53
CA GLU A 109 -5.93 14.77 4.29
C GLU A 109 -6.87 15.57 3.38
N ILE A 110 -6.31 16.31 2.43
CA ILE A 110 -7.07 17.05 1.41
C ILE A 110 -7.97 16.08 0.64
N GLY A 111 -7.39 14.99 0.12
CA GLY A 111 -8.14 14.02 -0.67
C GLY A 111 -9.26 13.35 0.11
N ILE A 112 -9.04 12.99 1.36
CA ILE A 112 -10.07 12.38 2.22
C ILE A 112 -11.21 13.36 2.50
N LYS A 113 -10.90 14.63 2.75
CA LYS A 113 -11.91 15.69 2.96
C LYS A 113 -12.75 15.94 1.72
N ASP A 114 -12.13 15.91 0.53
CA ASP A 114 -12.83 16.09 -0.75
C ASP A 114 -13.73 14.91 -1.10
N LEU A 115 -13.29 13.68 -0.82
CA LEU A 115 -13.92 12.48 -1.35
C LEU A 115 -14.88 11.80 -0.37
N ILE A 116 -14.72 12.02 0.94
CA ILE A 116 -15.47 11.30 1.98
C ILE A 116 -16.12 12.28 2.94
N SER A 117 -17.45 12.23 3.00
CA SER A 117 -18.25 13.07 3.92
C SER A 117 -17.70 13.03 5.35
N GLU A 118 -17.64 14.18 6.02
CA GLU A 118 -17.11 14.35 7.38
C GLU A 118 -17.78 13.49 8.45
N LYS A 119 -19.03 13.11 8.23
CA LYS A 119 -19.83 12.31 9.18
C LYS A 119 -19.58 10.80 9.07
N VAL A 120 -18.83 10.35 8.07
CA VAL A 120 -18.66 8.92 7.80
C VAL A 120 -17.40 8.41 8.49
N PRO A 121 -17.49 7.34 9.34
CA PRO A 121 -16.34 6.66 9.89
C PRO A 121 -15.53 5.94 8.79
N ILE A 122 -14.21 5.87 8.97
CA ILE A 122 -13.27 5.39 7.95
C ILE A 122 -12.43 4.23 8.51
N HIS A 123 -12.24 3.19 7.70
CA HIS A 123 -11.25 2.14 7.93
C HIS A 123 -9.95 2.46 7.20
N PHE A 124 -8.83 2.35 7.89
CA PHE A 124 -7.50 2.58 7.34
C PHE A 124 -6.74 1.25 7.26
N VAL A 125 -6.13 0.96 6.12
CA VAL A 125 -5.35 -0.27 5.89
C VAL A 125 -4.03 0.09 5.22
N GLY A 126 -2.90 -0.18 5.88
CA GLY A 126 -1.58 0.14 5.37
C GLY A 126 -0.69 -1.09 5.19
N PHE A 127 0.14 -1.07 4.15
CA PHE A 127 1.15 -2.10 3.91
C PHE A 127 2.55 -1.49 3.98
N SER A 128 3.44 -2.07 4.81
CA SER A 128 4.84 -1.66 4.92
C SER A 128 4.98 -0.14 5.19
N TYR A 129 5.61 0.61 4.28
CA TYR A 129 5.64 2.07 4.25
C TYR A 129 4.24 2.69 4.41
N GLY A 130 3.25 2.14 3.71
CA GLY A 130 1.86 2.59 3.77
C GLY A 130 1.24 2.48 5.17
N SER A 131 1.77 1.62 6.06
CA SER A 131 1.31 1.56 7.45
C SER A 131 1.65 2.84 8.23
N ALA A 132 2.84 3.41 8.00
CA ALA A 132 3.22 4.68 8.63
C ALA A 132 2.37 5.83 8.07
N ILE A 133 2.12 5.85 6.76
CA ILE A 133 1.26 6.87 6.14
C ILE A 133 -0.17 6.73 6.65
N ALA A 134 -0.73 5.50 6.67
CA ALA A 134 -2.09 5.24 7.17
C ALA A 134 -2.27 5.70 8.62
N ALA A 135 -1.33 5.37 9.51
CA ALA A 135 -1.39 5.74 10.92
C ALA A 135 -1.31 7.26 11.14
N ASN A 136 -0.36 7.94 10.47
CA ASN A 136 -0.23 9.39 10.57
C ASN A 136 -1.41 10.13 9.94
N THR A 137 -1.93 9.63 8.80
CA THR A 137 -3.17 10.17 8.22
C THR A 137 -4.37 9.93 9.13
N ALA A 138 -4.52 8.73 9.68
CA ALA A 138 -5.59 8.40 10.61
C ALA A 138 -5.59 9.32 11.85
N LEU A 139 -4.42 9.72 12.33
CA LEU A 139 -4.29 10.66 13.46
C LEU A 139 -4.97 12.02 13.20
N ARG A 140 -4.93 12.51 11.92
CA ARG A 140 -5.67 13.72 11.51
C ARG A 140 -7.19 13.57 11.57
N PHE A 141 -7.67 12.31 11.53
CA PHE A 141 -9.09 11.96 11.52
C PHE A 141 -9.50 11.12 12.73
N LYS A 142 -8.78 11.20 13.87
CA LYS A 142 -8.91 10.29 15.00
C LYS A 142 -10.35 9.95 15.37
N GLU A 143 -11.21 10.95 15.47
CA GLU A 143 -12.63 10.79 15.85
C GLU A 143 -13.48 10.05 14.81
N ARG A 144 -12.96 9.91 13.60
CA ARG A 144 -13.60 9.21 12.46
C ARG A 144 -12.97 7.85 12.16
N VAL A 145 -11.89 7.49 12.85
CA VAL A 145 -11.22 6.21 12.60
C VAL A 145 -12.03 5.06 13.18
N LYS A 146 -12.58 4.23 12.31
CA LYS A 146 -13.31 3.03 12.71
C LYS A 146 -12.36 1.88 13.07
N SER A 147 -11.28 1.73 12.34
CA SER A 147 -10.17 0.81 12.62
C SER A 147 -8.92 1.16 11.83
N LEU A 148 -7.76 0.71 12.32
CA LEU A 148 -6.48 0.76 11.63
C LEU A 148 -5.92 -0.66 11.51
N THR A 149 -5.73 -1.14 10.28
CA THR A 149 -5.06 -2.42 9.99
C THR A 149 -3.71 -2.15 9.36
N MET A 150 -2.67 -2.79 9.86
CA MET A 150 -1.29 -2.65 9.38
C MET A 150 -0.76 -4.01 8.96
N CYS A 151 -0.26 -4.10 7.73
CA CYS A 151 0.29 -5.32 7.16
C CYS A 151 1.81 -5.15 6.98
N ALA A 152 2.62 -6.05 7.53
CA ALA A 152 4.08 -6.02 7.45
C ALA A 152 4.64 -4.62 7.72
N SER A 153 4.16 -3.96 8.77
CA SER A 153 4.43 -2.57 9.08
C SER A 153 5.92 -2.34 9.35
N ALA A 154 6.56 -1.56 8.50
CA ALA A 154 7.94 -1.16 8.68
C ALA A 154 8.08 -0.23 9.90
N ARG A 155 9.21 -0.35 10.62
CA ARG A 155 9.61 0.61 11.69
C ARG A 155 8.78 0.61 12.97
N LEU A 156 8.08 -0.47 13.30
CA LEU A 156 7.58 -0.66 14.67
C LEU A 156 8.71 -0.89 15.67
N THR A 157 9.92 -1.14 15.18
CA THR A 157 11.11 -1.31 16.02
C THR A 157 12.38 -0.95 15.26
N ALA A 158 13.47 -0.76 16.01
CA ALA A 158 14.84 -0.70 15.48
C ALA A 158 15.15 -2.05 14.80
N THR A 159 14.86 -2.16 13.52
CA THR A 159 15.26 -3.32 12.72
C THR A 159 16.76 -3.25 12.53
N ALA A 160 17.49 -4.31 12.90
CA ALA A 160 18.81 -4.52 12.38
C ALA A 160 18.73 -4.47 10.85
N ASP A 161 19.63 -3.71 10.21
CA ASP A 161 19.77 -3.73 8.76
C ASP A 161 20.19 -5.14 8.36
N ILE A 162 19.23 -5.99 7.99
CA ILE A 162 19.54 -7.32 7.45
C ILE A 162 20.10 -7.10 6.05
N PRO A 163 21.36 -7.47 5.80
CA PRO A 163 21.95 -7.34 4.47
C PRO A 163 21.12 -8.11 3.45
N ARG A 164 20.66 -7.43 2.40
CA ARG A 164 19.90 -8.05 1.31
C ARG A 164 20.64 -7.90 0.01
N VAL A 165 20.73 -8.96 -0.74
CA VAL A 165 21.40 -8.97 -2.04
C VAL A 165 20.37 -8.63 -3.12
N MET A 166 20.07 -7.34 -3.25
CA MET A 166 19.17 -6.85 -4.29
C MET A 166 19.85 -6.84 -5.66
N LYS A 167 19.13 -7.33 -6.69
CA LYS A 167 19.57 -7.22 -8.08
C LYS A 167 19.12 -5.90 -8.69
N SER A 168 20.02 -5.25 -9.43
CA SER A 168 19.71 -3.99 -10.12
C SER A 168 19.00 -4.27 -11.44
N TRP A 169 17.68 -4.17 -11.46
CA TRP A 169 16.87 -4.25 -12.65
C TRP A 169 17.19 -3.15 -13.70
N ARG A 170 17.73 -2.00 -13.26
CA ARG A 170 18.14 -0.90 -14.13
C ARG A 170 19.39 -1.21 -14.96
N ARG A 171 20.24 -2.13 -14.48
CA ARG A 171 21.48 -2.56 -15.14
C ARG A 171 21.30 -3.84 -15.96
N ALA A 172 20.09 -4.39 -15.98
CA ALA A 172 19.79 -5.60 -16.75
C ALA A 172 19.92 -5.34 -18.26
N SER A 173 20.57 -6.26 -18.96
CA SER A 173 20.88 -6.12 -20.38
C SER A 173 19.73 -6.55 -21.28
N THR A 174 18.91 -7.49 -20.80
CA THR A 174 17.75 -8.02 -21.51
C THR A 174 16.46 -7.83 -20.71
N ASP A 175 15.33 -8.05 -21.33
CA ASP A 175 14.05 -8.03 -20.63
C ASP A 175 13.90 -9.24 -19.70
N GLU A 176 14.47 -10.40 -20.07
CA GLU A 176 14.55 -11.59 -19.23
C GLU A 176 15.36 -11.32 -17.95
N ASP A 177 16.55 -10.73 -18.08
CA ASP A 177 17.38 -10.36 -16.91
C ASP A 177 16.66 -9.37 -16.01
N ARG A 178 15.92 -8.42 -16.59
CA ARG A 178 15.12 -7.45 -15.84
C ARG A 178 13.99 -8.12 -15.09
N TRP A 179 13.30 -9.05 -15.74
CA TRP A 179 12.24 -9.84 -15.15
C TRP A 179 12.75 -10.68 -13.97
N GLU A 180 13.88 -11.38 -14.16
CA GLU A 180 14.51 -12.17 -13.12
C GLU A 180 15.04 -11.31 -11.96
N ALA A 181 15.53 -10.10 -12.23
CA ALA A 181 15.92 -9.17 -11.15
C ALA A 181 14.70 -8.77 -10.31
N HIS A 182 13.54 -8.52 -10.92
CA HIS A 182 12.31 -8.24 -10.18
C HIS A 182 11.82 -9.45 -9.39
N ARG A 183 11.83 -10.65 -9.96
CA ARG A 183 11.49 -11.91 -9.28
C ARG A 183 12.37 -12.15 -8.06
N HIS A 184 13.68 -12.03 -8.22
CA HIS A 184 14.64 -12.14 -7.13
C HIS A 184 14.37 -11.12 -6.01
N ASN A 185 14.14 -9.87 -6.39
CA ASN A 185 13.89 -8.81 -5.41
C ASN A 185 12.57 -9.00 -4.64
N LEU A 186 11.55 -9.58 -5.25
CA LEU A 186 10.32 -9.98 -4.58
C LEU A 186 10.55 -11.08 -3.55
N ALA A 187 11.37 -12.10 -3.90
CA ALA A 187 11.75 -13.18 -2.97
C ALA A 187 12.52 -12.64 -1.76
N GLU A 188 13.44 -11.69 -2.00
CA GLU A 188 14.23 -11.09 -0.95
C GLU A 188 13.44 -10.17 -0.01
N MET A 189 12.35 -9.57 -0.49
CA MET A 189 11.70 -8.47 0.23
C MET A 189 10.25 -8.73 0.66
N MET A 190 9.48 -9.51 -0.10
CA MET A 190 8.02 -9.51 0.05
C MET A 190 7.38 -10.89 0.10
N ILE A 191 7.92 -11.89 -0.60
CA ILE A 191 7.28 -13.19 -0.78
C ILE A 191 8.25 -14.28 -0.39
N ALA A 192 8.08 -14.83 0.82
CA ALA A 192 9.00 -15.80 1.40
C ALA A 192 9.06 -17.13 0.63
N LYS A 193 7.98 -17.52 -0.04
CA LYS A 193 7.89 -18.77 -0.83
C LYS A 193 8.07 -18.46 -2.31
N PRO A 194 9.20 -18.84 -2.93
CA PRO A 194 9.46 -18.54 -4.35
C PRO A 194 8.37 -19.03 -5.31
N GLU A 195 7.74 -20.17 -5.01
CA GLU A 195 6.63 -20.74 -5.78
C GLU A 195 5.35 -19.89 -5.77
N CYS A 196 5.25 -18.95 -4.83
CA CYS A 196 4.15 -17.97 -4.76
C CYS A 196 4.42 -16.68 -5.55
N ILE A 197 5.62 -16.55 -6.14
CA ILE A 197 5.96 -15.41 -7.00
C ILE A 197 5.48 -15.69 -8.41
N ASP A 198 4.23 -15.43 -8.68
CA ASP A 198 3.63 -15.59 -9.99
C ASP A 198 3.97 -14.43 -10.96
N ASP A 199 3.60 -14.59 -12.23
CA ASP A 199 3.88 -13.58 -13.25
C ASP A 199 3.18 -12.26 -12.99
N LEU A 200 2.00 -12.27 -12.33
CA LEU A 200 1.34 -11.03 -11.93
C LEU A 200 2.19 -10.27 -10.91
N ALA A 201 2.75 -10.94 -9.89
CA ALA A 201 3.59 -10.28 -8.89
C ALA A 201 4.83 -9.63 -9.54
N VAL A 202 5.51 -10.34 -10.44
CA VAL A 202 6.69 -9.81 -11.16
C VAL A 202 6.30 -8.66 -12.07
N TYR A 203 5.18 -8.79 -12.80
CA TYR A 203 4.65 -7.74 -13.66
C TYR A 203 4.37 -6.45 -12.86
N LEU A 204 3.65 -6.56 -11.74
CA LEU A 204 3.34 -5.41 -10.90
C LEU A 204 4.61 -4.71 -10.39
N GLN A 205 5.58 -5.49 -9.92
CA GLN A 205 6.87 -4.95 -9.47
C GLN A 205 7.61 -4.24 -10.61
N SER A 206 7.61 -4.81 -11.82
CA SER A 206 8.26 -4.24 -13.00
C SER A 206 7.62 -2.92 -13.44
N LYS A 207 6.31 -2.75 -13.24
CA LYS A 207 5.58 -1.52 -13.58
C LYS A 207 5.67 -0.46 -12.47
N ASN A 208 5.68 -0.87 -11.22
CA ASN A 208 5.71 0.05 -10.07
C ASN A 208 7.10 0.64 -9.81
N ALA A 209 8.15 -0.19 -9.87
CA ALA A 209 9.50 0.23 -9.47
C ALA A 209 10.05 1.44 -10.29
N PRO A 210 9.85 1.55 -11.62
CA PRO A 210 10.26 2.73 -12.39
C PRO A 210 9.47 4.00 -12.04
N ARG A 211 8.26 3.85 -11.51
CA ARG A 211 7.34 4.95 -11.17
C ARG A 211 7.52 5.48 -9.75
N ALA A 212 8.47 4.94 -9.00
CA ALA A 212 8.88 5.45 -7.70
C ALA A 212 9.88 6.59 -7.89
N ARG A 213 9.40 7.84 -7.77
CA ARG A 213 10.15 9.06 -8.09
C ARG A 213 10.69 9.77 -6.85
N ILE A 214 10.36 9.27 -5.64
CA ILE A 214 10.83 9.79 -4.36
C ILE A 214 11.50 8.69 -3.54
N ARG A 215 12.45 9.10 -2.68
CA ARG A 215 13.15 8.21 -1.73
C ARG A 215 12.59 8.38 -0.34
N THR A 216 11.51 7.68 -0.05
CA THR A 216 10.75 7.84 1.21
C THR A 216 11.57 7.66 2.48
N LYS A 217 12.67 6.88 2.42
CA LYS A 217 13.58 6.66 3.56
C LYS A 217 14.27 7.94 4.05
N GLU A 218 14.42 8.92 3.17
CA GLU A 218 15.19 10.14 3.45
C GLU A 218 14.42 11.16 4.31
N PHE A 219 13.09 11.12 4.27
CA PHE A 219 12.28 12.14 4.92
C PHE A 219 11.20 11.61 5.87
N ILE A 220 11.05 10.29 6.02
CA ILE A 220 10.12 9.73 7.01
C ILE A 220 10.87 9.42 8.31
N PRO A 221 10.52 10.08 9.43
CA PRO A 221 11.11 9.82 10.72
C PRO A 221 10.93 8.35 11.16
N ARG A 222 11.94 7.79 11.81
CA ARG A 222 11.92 6.37 12.23
C ARG A 222 10.83 6.05 13.24
N ASP A 223 10.50 7.00 14.08
CA ASP A 223 9.52 6.91 15.16
C ASP A 223 8.12 7.39 14.78
N SER A 224 7.93 7.85 13.54
CA SER A 224 6.65 8.42 13.08
C SER A 224 5.46 7.47 13.26
N LEU A 225 5.65 6.18 12.97
CA LEU A 225 4.59 5.19 13.16
C LEU A 225 4.25 5.01 14.64
N ILE A 226 5.25 4.81 15.51
CA ILE A 226 5.03 4.62 16.94
C ILE A 226 4.33 5.83 17.54
N ASN A 227 4.77 7.05 17.22
CA ASN A 227 4.16 8.28 17.72
C ASN A 227 2.70 8.39 17.27
N ALA A 228 2.39 8.05 16.02
CA ALA A 228 1.02 8.03 15.53
C ALA A 228 0.15 7.01 16.29
N LEU A 229 0.65 5.80 16.54
CA LEU A 229 -0.09 4.76 17.29
C LEU A 229 -0.37 5.18 18.73
N ILE A 230 0.58 5.84 19.39
CA ILE A 230 0.35 6.42 20.73
C ILE A 230 -0.79 7.44 20.68
N GLY A 231 -0.81 8.31 19.66
CA GLY A 231 -1.89 9.30 19.48
C GLY A 231 -3.25 8.69 19.18
N LEU A 232 -3.27 7.49 18.58
CA LEU A 232 -4.49 6.74 18.22
C LEU A 232 -4.99 5.79 19.31
N ARG A 233 -4.51 5.91 20.56
CA ARG A 233 -5.02 5.07 21.66
C ARG A 233 -6.56 5.10 21.73
N GLY A 234 -7.16 3.91 21.90
CA GLY A 234 -8.62 3.72 21.90
C GLY A 234 -9.22 3.39 20.53
N VAL A 235 -8.45 3.52 19.45
CA VAL A 235 -8.87 3.06 18.11
C VAL A 235 -8.61 1.55 18.00
N PRO A 236 -9.57 0.74 17.49
CA PRO A 236 -9.33 -0.68 17.19
C PRO A 236 -8.21 -0.84 16.17
N MET A 237 -7.17 -1.60 16.52
CA MET A 237 -5.99 -1.81 15.68
C MET A 237 -5.72 -3.30 15.46
N LEU A 238 -5.30 -3.64 14.23
CA LEU A 238 -4.85 -4.98 13.86
C LEU A 238 -3.48 -4.88 13.18
N ASN A 239 -2.52 -5.69 13.65
CA ASN A 239 -1.23 -5.86 12.99
C ASN A 239 -1.14 -7.27 12.40
N ILE A 240 -0.73 -7.37 11.13
CA ILE A 240 -0.58 -8.64 10.42
C ILE A 240 0.86 -8.74 9.90
N TRP A 241 1.54 -9.82 10.25
CA TRP A 241 2.86 -10.16 9.71
C TRP A 241 2.87 -11.57 9.15
N GLY A 242 3.63 -11.77 8.08
CA GLY A 242 3.96 -13.12 7.63
C GLY A 242 4.87 -13.82 8.65
N LYS A 243 4.57 -15.07 8.99
CA LYS A 243 5.42 -15.87 9.89
C LYS A 243 6.87 -16.00 9.39
N GLU A 244 7.05 -15.96 8.07
CA GLU A 244 8.35 -16.07 7.39
C GLU A 244 8.82 -14.74 6.80
N ASP A 245 8.28 -13.61 7.30
CA ASP A 245 8.67 -12.28 6.83
C ASP A 245 10.15 -12.04 7.08
N GLY A 246 10.94 -11.95 5.99
CA GLY A 246 12.37 -11.82 6.06
C GLY A 246 12.87 -10.50 6.64
N PHE A 247 12.02 -9.47 6.75
CA PHE A 247 12.36 -8.21 7.44
C PHE A 247 12.19 -8.31 8.94
N PHE A 248 11.29 -9.18 9.41
CA PHE A 248 10.81 -9.18 10.78
C PHE A 248 11.08 -10.48 11.52
N ARG A 249 11.66 -11.50 10.86
CA ARG A 249 11.89 -12.81 11.47
C ARG A 249 12.62 -12.74 12.81
N ALA A 250 13.76 -12.06 12.83
CA ALA A 250 14.54 -11.85 14.05
C ALA A 250 13.81 -11.01 15.11
N PHE A 251 12.86 -10.18 14.67
CA PHE A 251 12.06 -9.32 15.50
C PHE A 251 10.82 -10.02 16.07
N LEU A 252 10.16 -10.89 15.30
CA LEU A 252 9.05 -11.72 15.78
C LEU A 252 9.51 -12.64 16.90
N GLU A 253 10.72 -13.22 16.79
CA GLU A 253 11.30 -14.06 17.83
C GLU A 253 11.50 -13.30 19.15
N SER A 254 11.90 -12.02 19.11
CA SER A 254 12.09 -11.18 20.30
C SER A 254 10.78 -10.59 20.87
N LYS A 255 9.66 -10.61 20.12
CA LYS A 255 8.40 -9.97 20.51
C LYS A 255 7.28 -10.92 20.90
N THR A 256 7.37 -12.18 20.58
CA THR A 256 6.47 -13.18 21.16
C THR A 256 6.51 -13.07 22.69
N GLU A 257 7.71 -12.81 23.26
CA GLU A 257 7.91 -12.58 24.70
C GLU A 257 7.24 -11.29 25.24
N LEU A 258 7.05 -10.26 24.41
CA LEU A 258 6.44 -8.98 24.82
C LEU A 258 4.91 -8.94 24.65
N ILE A 259 4.37 -9.74 23.76
CA ILE A 259 2.90 -9.85 23.53
C ILE A 259 2.29 -10.78 24.58
N ASP A 260 3.00 -11.81 24.99
CA ASP A 260 2.57 -12.76 26.03
C ASP A 260 2.71 -12.20 27.46
N ALA A 261 3.37 -11.03 27.62
CA ALA A 261 3.61 -10.39 28.92
C ALA A 261 2.61 -9.26 29.26
N ASN A 262 1.61 -8.97 28.42
CA ASN A 262 0.53 -7.98 28.63
C ASN A 262 -0.83 -8.56 28.26
#